data_c227e0f7e5d384fe1b34a09fc1256652
#
_entry.id   c227e0f7e5d384fe1b34a09fc1256652
#
_cell.length_a   1.000
_cell.length_b   1.000
_cell.length_c   1.000
_cell.angle_alpha   90.00
_cell.angle_beta   90.00
_cell.angle_gamma   90.00
#
_symmetry.space_group_name_H-M   'P 1'
#
loop_
_entity.id
_entity.type
_entity.pdbx_description
1 polymer ?
#
loop_
_entity_poly.entity_id
_entity_poly.type
_entity_poly.pdbx_seq_one_letter_code
_entity_poly.pdbx_strand_id
1 'polypeptide(L)'
;MRPVAGRSSRAQFDPMSDTDHTTRRPGPWDLPPEQATPEPAPARKSAPLEDKGQHPAWAIASTLLMAGFLWWITGSVVVAGAVLFGLFVHEYGHVLAMNRLGMGPARIYIIPFLGGLAKGQREPKSEWHGVLVSLAGPAFGLIAMAPFVAVGLALKSPEWLTGAFFIAMINLVNLLPAPPLDGSKALGPVLTRVHPRLEQVALLAVGGLAVWWGLSTGRFILAAFLGIAVFSHLKRGVWRTAWGRLSWPEAGRSLALYLATAAVCAAAAIGALLPLTGGAVEPAFDMGLRFIGVGGR
;
A
#
# COMPACT_ATOMS: atom_id res chain seq x y z
N MET A 1 -18.97 -9.70 -79.95
CA MET A 1 -18.06 -10.34 -80.90
C MET A 1 -17.28 -11.43 -80.16
N ARG A 2 -17.55 -12.67 -80.49
CA ARG A 2 -16.65 -13.83 -80.25
C ARG A 2 -15.54 -13.74 -81.32
N PRO A 3 -14.43 -14.48 -81.27
CA PRO A 3 -14.05 -15.79 -80.77
C PRO A 3 -12.63 -15.79 -80.12
N VAL A 4 -11.86 -16.83 -79.86
CA VAL A 4 -11.65 -18.20 -80.34
C VAL A 4 -10.85 -19.01 -79.34
N ALA A 5 -11.04 -20.32 -79.36
CA ALA A 5 -10.46 -21.37 -78.62
C ALA A 5 -8.97 -21.61 -78.88
N GLY A 6 -8.26 -22.16 -77.92
CA GLY A 6 -6.97 -22.77 -78.06
C GLY A 6 -6.84 -24.00 -77.16
N ARG A 7 -7.13 -25.19 -77.67
CA ARG A 7 -6.84 -26.50 -77.12
C ARG A 7 -5.32 -26.72 -77.20
N SER A 8 -4.73 -27.18 -76.10
CA SER A 8 -3.46 -27.92 -76.11
C SER A 8 -3.51 -29.06 -75.12
N SER A 9 -3.58 -30.23 -75.71
CA SER A 9 -3.42 -31.53 -75.06
C SER A 9 -2.06 -31.68 -74.44
N ARG A 10 -1.95 -32.11 -73.20
CA ARG A 10 -0.76 -32.72 -72.68
C ARG A 10 -1.06 -33.92 -71.82
N ALA A 11 -0.47 -34.95 -72.28
CA ALA A 11 -0.15 -36.25 -71.76
C ALA A 11 -0.37 -36.49 -70.26
N GLN A 12 -1.12 -37.50 -70.04
CA GLN A 12 -1.32 -38.29 -68.86
C GLN A 12 0.04 -38.97 -68.52
N PHE A 13 0.63 -38.62 -67.40
CA PHE A 13 1.68 -39.42 -66.79
C PHE A 13 1.07 -40.12 -65.62
N ASP A 14 0.99 -41.44 -65.70
CA ASP A 14 0.74 -42.34 -64.58
C ASP A 14 1.98 -42.35 -63.69
N PRO A 15 1.89 -42.07 -62.40
CA PRO A 15 2.93 -42.42 -61.47
C PRO A 15 2.78 -43.93 -61.10
N MET A 16 3.76 -44.68 -61.48
CA MET A 16 3.98 -46.07 -61.04
C MET A 16 3.84 -46.16 -59.51
N SER A 17 3.02 -47.11 -59.11
CA SER A 17 2.91 -47.61 -57.76
C SER A 17 4.25 -48.23 -57.33
N ASP A 18 4.97 -47.49 -56.48
CA ASP A 18 6.14 -48.02 -55.79
C ASP A 18 5.73 -48.39 -54.38
N THR A 19 5.09 -49.56 -54.21
CA THR A 19 4.93 -50.24 -52.95
C THR A 19 6.13 -51.09 -52.69
N ASP A 20 7.26 -50.52 -52.27
CA ASP A 20 8.30 -51.27 -51.63
C ASP A 20 8.65 -50.63 -50.28
N HIS A 21 7.82 -50.92 -49.29
CA HIS A 21 8.14 -50.74 -47.88
C HIS A 21 9.13 -51.84 -47.47
N THR A 22 10.39 -51.71 -47.88
CA THR A 22 11.44 -52.47 -47.22
C THR A 22 11.49 -52.01 -45.76
N THR A 23 10.95 -52.84 -44.90
CA THR A 23 11.14 -52.75 -43.45
C THR A 23 12.61 -52.90 -43.13
N ARG A 24 13.32 -51.79 -43.25
CA ARG A 24 14.71 -51.67 -42.79
C ARG A 24 14.68 -51.90 -41.25
N ARG A 25 15.30 -53.00 -40.79
CA ARG A 25 15.57 -53.16 -39.36
C ARG A 25 16.38 -51.99 -38.87
N PRO A 26 15.93 -51.35 -37.76
CA PRO A 26 16.68 -50.23 -37.17
C PRO A 26 18.13 -50.66 -36.89
N GLY A 27 19.09 -49.89 -37.34
CA GLY A 27 20.48 -50.14 -37.07
C GLY A 27 20.83 -49.81 -35.61
N PRO A 28 22.00 -50.28 -35.10
CA PRO A 28 22.41 -50.00 -33.73
C PRO A 28 22.61 -48.52 -33.41
N TRP A 29 22.50 -47.62 -34.39
CA TRP A 29 22.66 -46.17 -34.29
C TRP A 29 21.37 -45.43 -34.55
N ASP A 30 20.24 -46.11 -34.84
CA ASP A 30 18.95 -45.47 -34.97
C ASP A 30 18.41 -45.21 -33.56
N LEU A 31 18.47 -43.96 -33.12
CA LEU A 31 17.86 -43.56 -31.86
C LEU A 31 16.37 -43.86 -31.92
N PRO A 32 15.77 -44.42 -30.83
CA PRO A 32 14.34 -44.55 -30.77
C PRO A 32 13.70 -43.20 -30.96
N PRO A 33 12.54 -43.10 -31.64
CA PRO A 33 11.86 -41.83 -31.77
C PRO A 33 11.73 -41.22 -30.39
N GLU A 34 12.24 -40.01 -30.22
CA GLU A 34 12.18 -39.28 -28.99
C GLU A 34 10.71 -39.21 -28.58
N GLN A 35 10.37 -39.98 -27.54
CA GLN A 35 9.03 -39.93 -26.99
C GLN A 35 8.83 -38.48 -26.54
N ALA A 36 8.06 -37.73 -27.33
CA ALA A 36 7.72 -36.36 -26.97
C ALA A 36 7.21 -36.40 -25.52
N THR A 37 8.05 -35.90 -24.62
CA THR A 37 7.66 -35.71 -23.22
C THR A 37 6.35 -34.93 -23.25
N PRO A 38 5.26 -35.43 -22.67
CA PRO A 38 3.99 -34.73 -22.68
C PRO A 38 4.27 -33.33 -22.11
N GLU A 39 3.95 -32.31 -22.91
CA GLU A 39 4.06 -30.91 -22.46
C GLU A 39 3.32 -30.82 -21.12
N PRO A 40 3.99 -30.40 -20.03
CA PRO A 40 3.35 -30.35 -18.74
C PRO A 40 2.09 -29.50 -18.89
N ALA A 41 0.93 -30.11 -18.60
CA ALA A 41 -0.35 -29.45 -18.68
C ALA A 41 -0.23 -28.11 -17.97
N PRO A 42 -0.71 -26.97 -18.56
CA PRO A 42 -0.56 -25.66 -17.97
C PRO A 42 -1.09 -25.74 -16.55
N ALA A 43 -0.20 -25.43 -15.58
CA ALA A 43 -0.53 -25.49 -14.17
C ALA A 43 -1.82 -24.69 -13.99
N ARG A 44 -2.91 -25.37 -13.62
CA ARG A 44 -4.18 -24.74 -13.31
C ARG A 44 -3.87 -23.71 -12.25
N LYS A 45 -3.81 -22.42 -12.64
CA LYS A 45 -3.74 -21.33 -11.66
C LYS A 45 -4.97 -21.52 -10.80
N SER A 46 -4.77 -22.04 -9.59
CA SER A 46 -5.82 -22.11 -8.59
C SER A 46 -6.45 -20.72 -8.51
N ALA A 47 -7.76 -20.63 -8.71
CA ALA A 47 -8.47 -19.35 -8.55
C ALA A 47 -8.04 -18.78 -7.19
N PRO A 48 -7.67 -17.48 -7.10
CA PRO A 48 -7.29 -16.89 -5.85
C PRO A 48 -8.38 -17.20 -4.83
N LEU A 49 -8.01 -17.75 -3.68
CA LEU A 49 -8.96 -18.00 -2.59
C LEU A 49 -9.64 -16.66 -2.31
N GLU A 50 -10.94 -16.60 -2.50
CA GLU A 50 -11.74 -15.40 -2.23
C GLU A 50 -11.56 -15.04 -0.76
N ASP A 51 -10.91 -13.92 -0.49
CA ASP A 51 -10.67 -13.45 0.87
C ASP A 51 -12.03 -13.08 1.48
N LYS A 52 -12.53 -13.93 2.36
CA LYS A 52 -13.84 -13.75 3.03
C LYS A 52 -13.85 -12.58 4.02
N GLY A 53 -12.68 -11.97 4.27
CA GLY A 53 -12.52 -10.90 5.24
C GLY A 53 -12.38 -11.42 6.67
N GLN A 54 -12.29 -10.49 7.61
CA GLN A 54 -12.17 -10.79 9.04
C GLN A 54 -13.53 -11.25 9.58
N HIS A 55 -13.51 -12.29 10.41
CA HIS A 55 -14.75 -12.75 11.08
C HIS A 55 -15.33 -11.62 11.95
N PRO A 56 -16.65 -11.34 11.90
CA PRO A 56 -17.25 -10.21 12.61
C PRO A 56 -16.92 -10.17 14.11
N ALA A 57 -16.98 -11.30 14.80
CA ALA A 57 -16.63 -11.37 16.23
C ALA A 57 -15.18 -10.97 16.49
N TRP A 58 -14.23 -11.39 15.60
CA TRP A 58 -12.85 -10.98 15.71
C TRP A 58 -12.66 -9.48 15.39
N ALA A 59 -13.39 -8.95 14.40
CA ALA A 59 -13.36 -7.51 14.11
C ALA A 59 -13.83 -6.68 15.31
N ILE A 60 -14.91 -7.09 15.97
CA ILE A 60 -15.40 -6.44 17.20
C ILE A 60 -14.37 -6.56 18.32
N ALA A 61 -13.88 -7.76 18.60
CA ALA A 61 -12.91 -7.99 19.68
C ALA A 61 -11.63 -7.18 19.47
N SER A 62 -11.08 -7.18 18.25
CA SER A 62 -9.87 -6.41 17.91
C SER A 62 -10.09 -4.90 18.01
N THR A 63 -11.28 -4.40 17.63
CA THR A 63 -11.64 -2.99 17.76
C THR A 63 -11.76 -2.58 19.23
N LEU A 64 -12.43 -3.38 20.06
CA LEU A 64 -12.56 -3.12 21.50
C LEU A 64 -11.22 -3.16 22.21
N LEU A 65 -10.36 -4.13 21.85
CA LEU A 65 -9.01 -4.23 22.40
C LEU A 65 -8.16 -3.00 22.02
N MET A 66 -8.25 -2.55 20.76
CA MET A 66 -7.60 -1.32 20.30
C MET A 66 -8.14 -0.09 21.04
N ALA A 67 -9.46 0.04 21.18
CA ALA A 67 -10.08 1.15 21.91
C ALA A 67 -9.63 1.20 23.38
N GLY A 68 -9.61 0.05 24.07
CA GLY A 68 -9.12 -0.07 25.45
C GLY A 68 -7.64 0.28 25.56
N PHE A 69 -6.81 -0.17 24.64
CA PHE A 69 -5.40 0.18 24.58
C PHE A 69 -5.18 1.68 24.35
N LEU A 70 -5.89 2.28 23.40
CA LEU A 70 -5.83 3.72 23.15
C LEU A 70 -6.29 4.54 24.35
N TRP A 71 -7.35 4.11 25.00
CA TRP A 71 -7.81 4.74 26.25
C TRP A 71 -6.75 4.63 27.35
N TRP A 72 -6.18 3.46 27.52
CA TRP A 72 -5.13 3.24 28.53
C TRP A 72 -3.92 4.15 28.33
N ILE A 73 -3.44 4.33 27.09
CA ILE A 73 -2.25 5.16 26.81
C ILE A 73 -2.55 6.67 26.79
N THR A 74 -3.77 7.07 26.40
CA THR A 74 -4.12 8.49 26.29
C THR A 74 -4.79 9.05 27.55
N GLY A 75 -5.33 8.19 28.41
CA GLY A 75 -6.11 8.58 29.58
C GLY A 75 -7.46 9.25 29.27
N SER A 76 -7.82 9.42 27.99
CA SER A 76 -9.04 10.07 27.55
C SER A 76 -9.85 9.22 26.58
N VAL A 77 -11.10 8.99 26.90
CA VAL A 77 -12.05 8.27 26.03
C VAL A 77 -12.29 9.05 24.73
N VAL A 78 -12.33 10.39 24.81
CA VAL A 78 -12.54 11.26 23.65
C VAL A 78 -11.36 11.15 22.69
N VAL A 79 -10.13 11.23 23.18
CA VAL A 79 -8.92 11.09 22.35
C VAL A 79 -8.82 9.68 21.77
N ALA A 80 -9.08 8.65 22.57
CA ALA A 80 -9.08 7.27 22.09
C ALA A 80 -10.13 7.04 20.99
N GLY A 81 -11.34 7.57 21.17
CA GLY A 81 -12.42 7.53 20.17
C GLY A 81 -12.04 8.30 18.89
N ALA A 82 -11.42 9.47 19.03
CA ALA A 82 -10.92 10.27 17.91
C ALA A 82 -9.89 9.50 17.07
N VAL A 83 -8.89 8.92 17.74
CA VAL A 83 -7.84 8.12 17.08
C VAL A 83 -8.44 6.92 16.35
N LEU A 84 -9.34 6.17 17.00
CA LEU A 84 -9.98 5.00 16.41
C LEU A 84 -10.86 5.38 15.21
N PHE A 85 -11.65 6.45 15.34
CA PHE A 85 -12.48 6.97 14.26
C PHE A 85 -11.62 7.47 13.08
N GLY A 86 -10.59 8.26 13.38
CA GLY A 86 -9.64 8.75 12.38
C GLY A 86 -8.96 7.63 11.61
N LEU A 87 -8.52 6.58 12.32
CA LEU A 87 -7.93 5.39 11.73
C LEU A 87 -8.93 4.67 10.81
N PHE A 88 -10.17 4.47 11.27
CA PHE A 88 -11.21 3.83 10.46
C PHE A 88 -11.49 4.60 9.17
N VAL A 89 -11.63 5.92 9.25
CA VAL A 89 -11.90 6.78 8.08
C VAL A 89 -10.69 6.81 7.13
N HIS A 90 -9.48 6.79 7.67
CA HIS A 90 -8.24 6.65 6.89
C HIS A 90 -8.25 5.33 6.08
N GLU A 91 -8.47 4.19 6.72
CA GLU A 91 -8.55 2.90 6.02
C GLU A 91 -9.70 2.85 5.01
N TYR A 92 -10.83 3.48 5.34
CA TYR A 92 -11.95 3.59 4.42
C TYR A 92 -11.58 4.38 3.14
N GLY A 93 -10.73 5.39 3.27
CA GLY A 93 -10.16 6.12 2.13
C GLY A 93 -9.41 5.21 1.17
N HIS A 94 -8.57 4.32 1.69
CA HIS A 94 -7.89 3.30 0.89
C HIS A 94 -8.87 2.35 0.20
N VAL A 95 -9.85 1.83 0.94
CA VAL A 95 -10.87 0.92 0.39
C VAL A 95 -11.63 1.57 -0.76
N LEU A 96 -12.05 2.82 -0.58
CA LEU A 96 -12.78 3.55 -1.61
C LEU A 96 -11.93 3.75 -2.87
N ALA A 97 -10.67 4.15 -2.70
CA ALA A 97 -9.74 4.32 -3.81
C ALA A 97 -9.44 3.00 -4.53
N MET A 98 -9.17 1.92 -3.78
CA MET A 98 -8.94 0.59 -4.35
C MET A 98 -10.14 0.10 -5.15
N ASN A 99 -11.36 0.24 -4.63
CA ASN A 99 -12.57 -0.17 -5.33
C ASN A 99 -12.78 0.63 -6.62
N ARG A 100 -12.55 1.95 -6.59
CA ARG A 100 -12.69 2.81 -7.79
C ARG A 100 -11.61 2.55 -8.84
N LEU A 101 -10.42 2.15 -8.43
CA LEU A 101 -9.31 1.85 -9.34
C LEU A 101 -9.28 0.40 -9.82
N GLY A 102 -10.32 -0.40 -9.51
CA GLY A 102 -10.48 -1.77 -9.98
C GLY A 102 -9.63 -2.80 -9.23
N MET A 103 -9.14 -2.46 -8.04
CA MET A 103 -8.41 -3.35 -7.14
C MET A 103 -9.34 -4.10 -6.17
N GLY A 104 -10.64 -3.76 -6.17
CA GLY A 104 -11.66 -4.33 -5.29
C GLY A 104 -12.10 -5.75 -5.65
N PRO A 105 -12.97 -6.33 -4.80
CA PRO A 105 -13.46 -5.75 -3.57
C PRO A 105 -12.37 -5.61 -2.51
N ALA A 106 -12.30 -4.43 -1.86
CA ALA A 106 -11.34 -4.17 -0.80
C ALA A 106 -12.01 -4.22 0.57
N ARG A 107 -11.26 -4.61 1.59
CA ARG A 107 -11.76 -4.81 2.96
C ARG A 107 -10.81 -4.20 3.98
N ILE A 108 -11.37 -3.81 5.14
CA ILE A 108 -10.62 -3.31 6.29
C ILE A 108 -10.43 -4.44 7.29
N TYR A 109 -9.20 -4.54 7.80
CA TYR A 109 -8.81 -5.43 8.89
C TYR A 109 -8.32 -4.58 10.05
N ILE A 110 -8.88 -4.78 11.24
CA ILE A 110 -8.38 -4.16 12.47
C ILE A 110 -7.39 -5.12 13.13
N ILE A 111 -6.15 -4.66 13.26
CA ILE A 111 -5.08 -5.42 13.90
C ILE A 111 -4.77 -4.75 15.23
N PRO A 112 -5.06 -5.39 16.38
CA PRO A 112 -4.80 -4.80 17.69
C PRO A 112 -3.36 -4.31 17.81
N PHE A 113 -3.17 -3.13 18.41
CA PHE A 113 -1.88 -2.47 18.63
C PHE A 113 -1.13 -1.99 17.37
N LEU A 114 -1.48 -2.48 16.18
CA LEU A 114 -0.82 -2.13 14.91
C LEU A 114 -1.63 -1.13 14.09
N GLY A 115 -2.94 -1.07 14.28
CA GLY A 115 -3.82 -0.17 13.55
C GLY A 115 -4.77 -0.88 12.59
N GLY A 116 -5.12 -0.21 11.49
CA GLY A 116 -5.93 -0.75 10.40
C GLY A 116 -5.05 -1.24 9.25
N LEU A 117 -5.64 -2.06 8.41
CA LEU A 117 -5.08 -2.49 7.15
C LEU A 117 -6.19 -2.62 6.11
N ALA A 118 -6.15 -1.82 5.07
CA ALA A 118 -6.99 -2.00 3.90
C ALA A 118 -6.31 -2.93 2.90
N LYS A 119 -7.04 -3.96 2.44
CA LYS A 119 -6.53 -4.96 1.49
C LYS A 119 -7.49 -5.12 0.32
N GLY A 120 -7.00 -4.91 -0.90
CA GLY A 120 -7.68 -5.24 -2.14
C GLY A 120 -7.46 -6.70 -2.55
N GLN A 121 -8.37 -7.24 -3.35
CA GLN A 121 -8.23 -8.60 -3.91
C GLN A 121 -7.38 -8.62 -5.19
N ARG A 122 -7.14 -7.49 -5.79
CA ARG A 122 -6.34 -7.34 -7.01
C ARG A 122 -5.20 -6.38 -6.78
N GLU A 123 -4.11 -6.60 -7.46
CA GLU A 123 -2.97 -5.68 -7.44
C GLU A 123 -3.26 -4.40 -8.26
N PRO A 124 -2.57 -3.30 -7.94
CA PRO A 124 -2.66 -2.07 -8.72
C PRO A 124 -2.15 -2.30 -10.15
N LYS A 125 -2.83 -1.72 -11.14
CA LYS A 125 -2.43 -1.81 -12.56
C LYS A 125 -1.15 -1.05 -12.89
N SER A 126 -0.75 -0.08 -12.07
CA SER A 126 0.46 0.72 -12.20
C SER A 126 0.90 1.26 -10.85
N GLU A 127 2.16 1.70 -10.75
CA GLU A 127 2.66 2.39 -9.55
C GLU A 127 1.84 3.67 -9.25
N TRP A 128 1.35 4.36 -10.28
CA TRP A 128 0.48 5.54 -10.11
C TRP A 128 -0.82 5.22 -9.36
N HIS A 129 -1.47 4.08 -9.68
CA HIS A 129 -2.64 3.63 -8.90
C HIS A 129 -2.27 3.35 -7.44
N GLY A 130 -1.10 2.77 -7.20
CA GLY A 130 -0.58 2.57 -5.84
C GLY A 130 -0.40 3.88 -5.07
N VAL A 131 0.14 4.92 -5.73
CA VAL A 131 0.28 6.28 -5.17
C VAL A 131 -1.07 6.87 -4.80
N LEU A 132 -2.05 6.82 -5.71
CA LEU A 132 -3.38 7.37 -5.45
C LEU A 132 -4.08 6.67 -4.29
N VAL A 133 -3.99 5.35 -4.22
CA VAL A 133 -4.53 4.59 -3.08
C VAL A 133 -3.86 5.01 -1.79
N SER A 134 -2.52 5.10 -1.77
CA SER A 134 -1.78 5.44 -0.55
C SER A 134 -2.07 6.84 -0.03
N LEU A 135 -2.29 7.82 -0.90
CA LEU A 135 -2.64 9.18 -0.49
C LEU A 135 -4.13 9.34 -0.13
N ALA A 136 -4.99 8.43 -0.56
CA ALA A 136 -6.43 8.48 -0.24
C ALA A 136 -6.69 8.29 1.27
N GLY A 137 -5.93 7.43 1.96
CA GLY A 137 -6.04 7.26 3.41
C GLY A 137 -5.83 8.57 4.16
N PRO A 138 -4.66 9.21 4.05
CA PRO A 138 -4.40 10.49 4.69
C PRO A 138 -5.40 11.60 4.31
N ALA A 139 -5.84 11.67 3.05
CA ALA A 139 -6.82 12.66 2.62
C ALA A 139 -8.18 12.47 3.32
N PHE A 140 -8.67 11.24 3.42
CA PHE A 140 -9.91 10.93 4.15
C PHE A 140 -9.75 11.10 5.67
N GLY A 141 -8.60 10.72 6.21
CA GLY A 141 -8.28 10.95 7.62
C GLY A 141 -8.32 12.43 8.01
N LEU A 142 -7.90 13.34 7.14
CA LEU A 142 -8.06 14.78 7.37
C LEU A 142 -9.52 15.21 7.43
N ILE A 143 -10.40 14.62 6.61
CA ILE A 143 -11.85 14.87 6.68
C ILE A 143 -12.41 14.43 8.04
N ALA A 144 -11.88 13.33 8.58
CA ALA A 144 -12.29 12.82 9.89
C ALA A 144 -12.02 13.80 11.05
N MET A 145 -11.09 14.74 10.89
CA MET A 145 -10.86 15.78 11.92
C MET A 145 -12.00 16.76 12.09
N ALA A 146 -12.76 17.03 11.02
CA ALA A 146 -13.74 18.11 11.01
C ALA A 146 -14.76 18.07 12.17
N PRO A 147 -15.42 16.93 12.49
CA PRO A 147 -16.33 16.86 13.62
C PRO A 147 -15.64 17.10 14.96
N PHE A 148 -14.40 16.65 15.15
CA PHE A 148 -13.68 16.85 16.41
C PHE A 148 -13.26 18.31 16.61
N VAL A 149 -12.80 18.98 15.56
CA VAL A 149 -12.52 20.41 15.60
C VAL A 149 -13.82 21.20 15.89
N ALA A 150 -14.92 20.89 15.18
CA ALA A 150 -16.18 21.59 15.36
C ALA A 150 -16.72 21.46 16.79
N VAL A 151 -16.75 20.24 17.34
CA VAL A 151 -17.20 19.99 18.71
C VAL A 151 -16.23 20.61 19.72
N GLY A 152 -14.90 20.50 19.48
CA GLY A 152 -13.88 21.08 20.36
C GLY A 152 -14.00 22.59 20.48
N LEU A 153 -14.26 23.29 19.37
CA LEU A 153 -14.49 24.73 19.36
C LEU A 153 -15.83 25.09 20.02
N ALA A 154 -16.92 24.37 19.71
CA ALA A 154 -18.24 24.65 20.26
C ALA A 154 -18.30 24.45 21.79
N LEU A 155 -17.67 23.38 22.29
CA LEU A 155 -17.64 23.04 23.71
C LEU A 155 -16.47 23.67 24.46
N LYS A 156 -15.55 24.34 23.75
CA LYS A 156 -14.27 24.85 24.29
C LYS A 156 -13.49 23.74 25.00
N SER A 157 -13.52 22.53 24.45
CA SER A 157 -12.96 21.35 25.08
C SER A 157 -11.56 21.02 24.53
N PRO A 158 -10.51 21.06 25.36
CA PRO A 158 -9.17 20.68 24.97
C PRO A 158 -9.07 19.21 24.47
N GLU A 159 -9.84 18.30 25.05
CA GLU A 159 -9.77 16.88 24.69
C GLU A 159 -10.20 16.62 23.24
N TRP A 160 -11.27 17.27 22.76
CA TRP A 160 -11.73 17.15 21.38
C TRP A 160 -10.70 17.73 20.38
N LEU A 161 -10.09 18.85 20.71
CA LEU A 161 -9.04 19.47 19.89
C LEU A 161 -7.77 18.60 19.89
N THR A 162 -7.41 18.04 21.05
CA THR A 162 -6.32 17.06 21.15
C THR A 162 -6.62 15.80 20.33
N GLY A 163 -7.86 15.33 20.34
CA GLY A 163 -8.31 14.23 19.47
C GLY A 163 -8.11 14.55 17.98
N ALA A 164 -8.50 15.75 17.55
CA ALA A 164 -8.27 16.21 16.18
C ALA A 164 -6.77 16.27 15.83
N PHE A 165 -5.93 16.76 16.74
CA PHE A 165 -4.48 16.74 16.58
C PHE A 165 -3.94 15.32 16.33
N PHE A 166 -4.36 14.34 17.14
CA PHE A 166 -3.90 12.96 16.95
C PHE A 166 -4.39 12.33 15.66
N ILE A 167 -5.61 12.68 15.17
CA ILE A 167 -6.06 12.27 13.84
C ILE A 167 -5.10 12.79 12.77
N ALA A 168 -4.73 14.08 12.79
CA ALA A 168 -3.79 14.64 11.84
C ALA A 168 -2.40 14.00 11.95
N MET A 169 -1.93 13.77 13.17
CA MET A 169 -0.62 13.16 13.43
C MET A 169 -0.54 11.72 12.90
N ILE A 170 -1.59 10.91 13.05
CA ILE A 170 -1.62 9.55 12.47
C ILE A 170 -1.49 9.62 10.96
N ASN A 171 -2.21 10.53 10.30
CA ASN A 171 -2.11 10.72 8.86
C ASN A 171 -0.71 11.18 8.43
N LEU A 172 -0.10 12.08 9.19
CA LEU A 172 1.27 12.56 8.93
C LEU A 172 2.32 11.45 9.12
N VAL A 173 2.19 10.65 10.19
CA VAL A 173 3.06 9.50 10.44
C VAL A 173 2.94 8.45 9.35
N ASN A 174 1.72 8.19 8.86
CA ASN A 174 1.52 7.26 7.73
C ASN A 174 2.18 7.74 6.42
N LEU A 175 2.49 9.02 6.29
CA LEU A 175 3.23 9.54 5.15
C LEU A 175 4.75 9.39 5.28
N LEU A 176 5.28 8.85 6.37
CA LEU A 176 6.72 8.57 6.45
C LEU A 176 7.11 7.52 5.40
N PRO A 177 8.25 7.71 4.70
CA PRO A 177 8.70 6.83 3.62
C PRO A 177 9.33 5.53 4.14
N ALA A 178 8.63 4.84 5.01
CA ALA A 178 9.04 3.57 5.62
C ALA A 178 7.89 2.56 5.60
N PRO A 179 8.07 1.36 5.03
CA PRO A 179 7.06 0.31 5.12
C PRO A 179 6.78 -0.12 6.57
N PRO A 180 5.55 -0.44 6.90
CA PRO A 180 4.38 -0.63 6.02
C PRO A 180 3.56 0.63 5.72
N LEU A 181 4.06 1.82 6.09
CA LEU A 181 3.34 3.09 6.01
C LEU A 181 3.07 3.51 4.56
N ASP A 182 2.04 4.33 4.37
CA ASP A 182 1.58 4.77 3.04
C ASP A 182 2.62 5.61 2.29
N GLY A 183 3.41 6.40 3.02
CA GLY A 183 4.49 7.17 2.44
C GLY A 183 5.50 6.32 1.65
N SER A 184 5.71 5.07 2.05
CA SER A 184 6.57 4.15 1.31
C SER A 184 6.01 3.80 -0.07
N LYS A 185 4.68 3.72 -0.21
CA LYS A 185 3.99 3.44 -1.47
C LYS A 185 3.77 4.70 -2.30
N ALA A 186 3.62 5.86 -1.64
CA ALA A 186 3.43 7.15 -2.31
C ALA A 186 4.76 7.75 -2.82
N LEU A 187 5.79 7.80 -1.98
CA LEU A 187 7.09 8.40 -2.30
C LEU A 187 8.10 7.38 -2.85
N GLY A 188 8.03 6.12 -2.41
CA GLY A 188 8.94 5.06 -2.82
C GLY A 188 9.10 4.92 -4.35
N PRO A 189 8.04 4.89 -5.18
CA PRO A 189 8.12 4.87 -6.63
C PRO A 189 8.90 6.06 -7.21
N VAL A 190 8.75 7.24 -6.62
CA VAL A 190 9.50 8.45 -7.01
C VAL A 190 10.99 8.27 -6.70
N LEU A 191 11.31 7.83 -5.49
CA LEU A 191 12.69 7.62 -5.06
C LEU A 191 13.41 6.60 -5.96
N THR A 192 12.75 5.46 -6.25
CA THR A 192 13.35 4.44 -7.14
C THR A 192 13.42 4.87 -8.61
N ARG A 193 12.58 5.82 -9.04
CA ARG A 193 12.68 6.42 -10.36
C ARG A 193 13.97 7.22 -10.52
N VAL A 194 14.40 7.89 -9.45
CA VAL A 194 15.68 8.63 -9.42
C VAL A 194 16.85 7.66 -9.26
N HIS A 195 16.83 6.80 -8.24
CA HIS A 195 17.85 5.79 -8.04
C HIS A 195 17.32 4.61 -7.20
N PRO A 196 17.58 3.33 -7.61
CA PRO A 196 17.02 2.15 -6.94
C PRO A 196 17.32 2.03 -5.45
N ARG A 197 18.43 2.60 -4.97
CA ARG A 197 18.84 2.55 -3.55
C ARG A 197 18.23 3.63 -2.68
N LEU A 198 17.65 4.70 -3.27
CA LEU A 198 17.13 5.83 -2.48
C LEU A 198 15.98 5.41 -1.56
N GLU A 199 15.14 4.48 -1.99
CA GLU A 199 14.07 3.94 -1.14
C GLU A 199 14.64 3.21 0.08
N GLN A 200 15.71 2.42 -0.10
CA GLN A 200 16.39 1.73 1.00
C GLN A 200 17.05 2.72 1.97
N VAL A 201 17.68 3.76 1.43
CA VAL A 201 18.28 4.84 2.23
C VAL A 201 17.21 5.56 3.04
N ALA A 202 16.07 5.90 2.41
CA ALA A 202 14.95 6.55 3.11
C ALA A 202 14.39 5.65 4.22
N LEU A 203 14.20 4.35 3.96
CA LEU A 203 13.78 3.38 4.96
C LEU A 203 14.75 3.31 6.15
N LEU A 204 16.06 3.22 5.87
CA LEU A 204 17.07 3.15 6.92
C LEU A 204 17.14 4.46 7.74
N ALA A 205 17.05 5.62 7.07
CA ALA A 205 17.08 6.91 7.76
C ALA A 205 15.85 7.08 8.65
N VAL A 206 14.64 6.89 8.12
CA VAL A 206 13.40 7.07 8.89
C VAL A 206 13.24 5.96 9.93
N GLY A 207 13.48 4.71 9.56
CA GLY A 207 13.40 3.60 10.49
C GLY A 207 14.43 3.68 11.62
N GLY A 208 15.67 4.04 11.30
CA GLY A 208 16.74 4.27 12.28
C GLY A 208 16.41 5.43 13.23
N LEU A 209 15.89 6.54 12.70
CA LEU A 209 15.45 7.67 13.52
C LEU A 209 14.29 7.28 14.45
N ALA A 210 13.32 6.51 13.96
CA ALA A 210 12.19 6.04 14.77
C ALA A 210 12.63 5.07 15.88
N VAL A 211 13.57 4.17 15.59
CA VAL A 211 14.18 3.29 16.60
C VAL A 211 14.95 4.09 17.63
N TRP A 212 15.80 5.02 17.18
CA TRP A 212 16.54 5.91 18.08
C TRP A 212 15.61 6.72 19.00
N TRP A 213 14.54 7.30 18.44
CA TRP A 213 13.54 8.01 19.22
C TRP A 213 12.87 7.11 20.25
N GLY A 214 12.47 5.88 19.87
CA GLY A 214 11.89 4.91 20.81
C GLY A 214 12.84 4.55 21.95
N LEU A 215 14.13 4.36 21.65
CA LEU A 215 15.15 4.08 22.67
C LEU A 215 15.40 5.30 23.57
N SER A 216 15.55 6.49 23.01
CA SER A 216 15.81 7.72 23.75
C SER A 216 14.65 8.15 24.66
N THR A 217 13.43 7.77 24.33
CA THR A 217 12.22 8.07 25.11
C THR A 217 11.78 6.92 26.04
N GLY A 218 12.59 5.85 26.17
CA GLY A 218 12.30 4.69 27.02
C GLY A 218 11.20 3.77 26.50
N ARG A 219 10.79 3.91 25.24
CA ARG A 219 9.76 3.08 24.57
C ARG A 219 10.39 1.84 23.94
N PHE A 220 11.09 1.04 24.72
CA PHE A 220 11.92 -0.09 24.26
C PHE A 220 11.15 -1.13 23.46
N ILE A 221 9.90 -1.44 23.83
CA ILE A 221 9.05 -2.40 23.10
C ILE A 221 8.75 -1.89 21.70
N LEU A 222 8.40 -0.60 21.58
CA LEU A 222 8.14 0.04 20.30
C LEU A 222 9.41 0.08 19.44
N ALA A 223 10.54 0.45 20.02
CA ALA A 223 11.83 0.48 19.33
C ALA A 223 12.23 -0.91 18.79
N ALA A 224 12.05 -1.96 19.61
CA ALA A 224 12.31 -3.34 19.18
C ALA A 224 11.39 -3.75 18.04
N PHE A 225 10.10 -3.46 18.13
CA PHE A 225 9.11 -3.75 17.07
C PHE A 225 9.47 -3.05 15.75
N LEU A 226 9.78 -1.75 15.80
CA LEU A 226 10.20 -0.97 14.65
C LEU A 226 11.52 -1.50 14.05
N GLY A 227 12.49 -1.84 14.88
CA GLY A 227 13.75 -2.45 14.46
C GLY A 227 13.55 -3.78 13.71
N ILE A 228 12.70 -4.65 14.25
CA ILE A 228 12.33 -5.92 13.60
C ILE A 228 11.62 -5.65 12.25
N ALA A 229 10.72 -4.68 12.19
CA ALA A 229 10.00 -4.32 10.97
C ALA A 229 10.96 -3.83 9.89
N VAL A 230 11.88 -2.91 10.21
CA VAL A 230 12.94 -2.42 9.30
C VAL A 230 13.82 -3.56 8.81
N PHE A 231 14.33 -4.39 9.73
CA PHE A 231 15.17 -5.53 9.39
C PHE A 231 14.47 -6.54 8.49
N SER A 232 13.22 -6.89 8.81
CA SER A 232 12.41 -7.81 8.01
C SER A 232 12.17 -7.27 6.61
N HIS A 233 11.97 -5.96 6.47
CA HIS A 233 11.75 -5.33 5.19
C HIS A 233 13.05 -5.33 4.34
N LEU A 234 14.17 -5.01 4.93
CA LEU A 234 15.48 -5.08 4.26
C LEU A 234 15.80 -6.48 3.76
N LYS A 235 15.49 -7.52 4.56
CA LYS A 235 15.73 -8.92 4.20
C LYS A 235 14.82 -9.41 3.06
N ARG A 236 13.57 -8.94 2.99
CA ARG A 236 12.61 -9.36 1.94
C ARG A 236 12.86 -8.68 0.60
N GLY A 237 13.66 -7.62 0.56
CA GLY A 237 13.87 -6.80 -0.64
C GLY A 237 12.65 -5.92 -1.00
N VAL A 238 12.80 -5.17 -2.08
CA VAL A 238 11.75 -4.26 -2.56
C VAL A 238 10.69 -5.07 -3.30
N TRP A 239 9.50 -5.19 -2.73
CA TRP A 239 8.33 -5.85 -3.30
C TRP A 239 7.55 -4.90 -4.22
N ARG A 240 8.21 -4.38 -5.25
CA ARG A 240 7.53 -3.62 -6.28
C ARG A 240 6.92 -4.58 -7.27
N THR A 241 5.66 -4.30 -7.58
CA THR A 241 4.96 -4.99 -8.66
C THR A 241 5.75 -4.80 -9.95
N ALA A 242 5.82 -5.84 -10.78
CA ALA A 242 6.41 -5.79 -12.12
C ALA A 242 5.63 -4.86 -13.08
N TRP A 243 4.64 -4.14 -12.58
CA TRP A 243 3.70 -3.31 -13.32
C TRP A 243 4.28 -1.90 -13.54
N GLY A 244 3.92 -1.33 -14.67
CA GLY A 244 4.39 -0.07 -15.22
C GLY A 244 4.94 0.96 -14.23
N ARG A 245 6.23 1.18 -14.29
CA ARG A 245 6.92 2.21 -13.48
C ARG A 245 6.35 3.59 -13.79
N LEU A 246 6.39 4.48 -12.79
CA LEU A 246 6.02 5.87 -13.00
C LEU A 246 6.80 6.48 -14.16
N SER A 247 6.10 7.16 -15.07
CA SER A 247 6.72 8.10 -16.00
C SER A 247 7.25 9.33 -15.23
N TRP A 248 8.15 10.11 -15.82
CA TRP A 248 8.65 11.32 -15.16
C TRP A 248 7.57 12.35 -14.80
N PRO A 249 6.54 12.60 -15.66
CA PRO A 249 5.42 13.47 -15.28
C PRO A 249 4.58 12.91 -14.13
N GLU A 250 4.36 11.58 -14.08
CA GLU A 250 3.67 10.94 -12.95
C GLU A 250 4.48 11.01 -11.67
N ALA A 251 5.82 10.83 -11.74
CA ALA A 251 6.70 10.99 -10.59
C ALA A 251 6.66 12.42 -10.03
N GLY A 252 6.67 13.43 -10.90
CA GLY A 252 6.50 14.82 -10.49
C GLY A 252 5.14 15.09 -9.83
N ARG A 253 4.04 14.58 -10.41
CA ARG A 253 2.71 14.68 -9.81
C ARG A 253 2.61 13.95 -8.47
N SER A 254 3.20 12.75 -8.40
CA SER A 254 3.24 11.95 -7.17
C SER A 254 3.96 12.70 -6.04
N LEU A 255 5.12 13.28 -6.34
CA LEU A 255 5.88 14.08 -5.38
C LEU A 255 5.08 15.32 -4.93
N ALA A 256 4.47 16.04 -5.86
CA ALA A 256 3.67 17.23 -5.54
C ALA A 256 2.46 16.88 -4.64
N LEU A 257 1.72 15.81 -4.98
CA LEU A 257 0.58 15.34 -4.17
C LEU A 257 1.04 14.87 -2.79
N TYR A 258 2.14 14.14 -2.73
CA TYR A 258 2.71 13.68 -1.45
C TYR A 258 3.10 14.88 -0.56
N LEU A 259 3.85 15.84 -1.09
CA LEU A 259 4.27 17.03 -0.33
C LEU A 259 3.07 17.88 0.09
N ALA A 260 2.10 18.07 -0.80
CA ALA A 260 0.87 18.80 -0.49
C ALA A 260 0.08 18.11 0.64
N THR A 261 -0.09 16.78 0.55
CA THR A 261 -0.80 16.02 1.59
C THR A 261 -0.06 16.09 2.93
N ALA A 262 1.28 15.96 2.93
CA ALA A 262 2.09 16.06 4.15
C ALA A 262 2.01 17.47 4.76
N ALA A 263 2.09 18.52 3.93
CA ALA A 263 1.97 19.90 4.39
C ALA A 263 0.59 20.18 4.99
N VAL A 264 -0.48 19.69 4.38
CA VAL A 264 -1.85 19.86 4.91
C VAL A 264 -2.02 19.08 6.22
N CYS A 265 -1.50 17.84 6.33
CA CYS A 265 -1.53 17.09 7.58
C CYS A 265 -0.78 17.82 8.71
N ALA A 266 0.41 18.35 8.43
CA ALA A 266 1.20 19.10 9.40
C ALA A 266 0.50 20.40 9.83
N ALA A 267 -0.01 21.16 8.86
CA ALA A 267 -0.78 22.38 9.13
C ALA A 267 -2.05 22.11 9.94
N ALA A 268 -2.76 21.02 9.63
CA ALA A 268 -3.96 20.60 10.34
C ALA A 268 -3.64 20.17 11.79
N ALA A 269 -2.51 19.49 12.02
CA ALA A 269 -2.07 19.11 13.35
C ALA A 269 -1.82 20.37 14.22
N ILE A 270 -1.06 21.32 13.71
CA ILE A 270 -0.80 22.59 14.41
C ILE A 270 -2.11 23.37 14.57
N GLY A 271 -2.91 23.47 13.51
CA GLY A 271 -4.20 24.16 13.50
C GLY A 271 -5.19 23.69 14.56
N ALA A 272 -5.21 22.38 14.83
CA ALA A 272 -6.04 21.81 15.90
C ALA A 272 -5.65 22.29 17.30
N LEU A 273 -4.39 22.66 17.52
CA LEU A 273 -3.86 23.11 18.81
C LEU A 273 -3.88 24.64 18.98
N LEU A 274 -4.04 25.42 17.90
CA LEU A 274 -4.07 26.88 17.96
C LEU A 274 -5.10 27.46 18.98
N PRO A 275 -6.35 26.92 19.05
CA PRO A 275 -7.32 27.41 20.04
C PRO A 275 -6.86 27.21 21.49
N LEU A 276 -6.02 26.24 21.76
CA LEU A 276 -5.49 25.93 23.09
C LEU A 276 -4.33 26.87 23.51
N THR A 277 -3.76 27.57 22.55
CA THR A 277 -2.60 28.47 22.74
C THR A 277 -2.92 29.93 22.43
N GLY A 278 -4.21 30.28 22.42
CA GLY A 278 -4.65 31.63 22.10
C GLY A 278 -4.34 32.09 20.68
N GLY A 279 -4.18 31.13 19.73
CA GLY A 279 -3.82 31.41 18.33
C GLY A 279 -2.33 31.51 18.06
N ALA A 280 -1.47 31.31 19.05
CA ALA A 280 -0.02 31.42 18.89
C ALA A 280 0.56 30.09 18.30
N VAL A 281 1.28 30.20 17.16
CA VAL A 281 1.79 29.05 16.41
C VAL A 281 2.94 28.36 17.14
N GLU A 282 3.90 29.10 17.67
CA GLU A 282 5.06 28.53 18.36
C GLU A 282 4.67 27.70 19.60
N PRO A 283 3.82 28.21 20.52
CA PRO A 283 3.32 27.37 21.63
C PRO A 283 2.48 26.18 21.18
N ALA A 284 1.72 26.28 20.07
CA ALA A 284 0.98 25.16 19.52
C ALA A 284 1.92 24.07 18.99
N PHE A 285 2.98 24.47 18.31
CA PHE A 285 4.03 23.56 17.83
C PHE A 285 4.74 22.87 19.00
N ASP A 286 5.17 23.61 20.02
CA ASP A 286 5.79 23.06 21.22
C ASP A 286 4.87 22.11 21.99
N MET A 287 3.57 22.44 22.08
CA MET A 287 2.57 21.54 22.65
C MET A 287 2.48 20.23 21.86
N GLY A 288 2.46 20.30 20.53
CA GLY A 288 2.47 19.13 19.66
C GLY A 288 3.71 18.26 19.87
N LEU A 289 4.91 18.86 19.96
CA LEU A 289 6.15 18.14 20.24
C LEU A 289 6.10 17.42 21.59
N ARG A 290 5.55 18.04 22.64
CA ARG A 290 5.36 17.39 23.96
C ARG A 290 4.41 16.19 23.88
N PHE A 291 3.30 16.28 23.14
CA PHE A 291 2.38 15.17 22.95
C PHE A 291 3.04 13.94 22.31
N ILE A 292 3.96 14.16 21.38
CA ILE A 292 4.71 13.05 20.76
C ILE A 292 6.00 12.67 21.53
N GLY A 293 6.30 13.39 22.65
CA GLY A 293 7.43 13.08 23.51
C GLY A 293 8.80 13.56 22.98
N VAL A 294 8.81 14.59 22.14
CA VAL A 294 10.04 15.19 21.58
C VAL A 294 10.41 16.50 22.32
N GLY A 295 9.45 17.17 22.93
CA GLY A 295 9.71 18.37 23.75
C GLY A 295 10.29 18.01 25.12
N GLY A 296 11.29 18.77 25.59
CA GLY A 296 11.89 18.59 26.91
C GLY A 296 10.86 18.66 28.06
N ARG A 297 11.15 17.95 29.14
CA ARG A 297 10.38 17.99 30.39
C ARG A 297 10.48 19.35 31.04
#